data_1fc1a5f499f6a67f68fd8ab1f5344850
#
_entry.id   1fc1a5f499f6a67f68fd8ab1f5344850
#
_cell.length_a   1.000
_cell.length_b   1.000
_cell.length_c   1.000
_cell.angle_alpha   90.00
_cell.angle_beta   90.00
_cell.angle_gamma   90.00
#
_symmetry.space_group_name_H-M   'P 1'
#
loop_
_entity.id
_entity.type
_entity.pdbx_description
1 polymer ?
#
loop_
_entity_poly.entity_id
_entity_poly.type
_entity_poly.pdbx_seq_one_letter_code
_entity_poly.pdbx_strand_id
1 'polypeptide(L)'
;MSRKLPNGEWGPPFKLGDEVNSPYNEDFPFMSSDGKTLYFSSDMPGSIGGVDIWKVAVNEDGTYGMPENLGIKVNTEGKESFPFIADDNTTLYFASSGKPGLGGLDIFKADLAKGTEATNLGMPVNTAKDDFAFSFNKAKNIGFISSNRNGSDDIFEVNPICTVQLLTIVTDAKTDARLNDATITILDEQKNILTTEKS
;
A
#
# COMPACT_ATOMS: atom_id res chain seq x y z
N MET A 1 -5.98 13.45 18.83
CA MET A 1 -4.55 13.15 19.05
C MET A 1 -4.27 12.99 20.53
N SER A 2 -3.29 12.20 20.93
CA SER A 2 -2.82 12.13 22.33
C SER A 2 -1.30 12.32 22.33
N ARG A 3 -0.75 12.87 23.41
CA ARG A 3 0.70 13.09 23.55
C ARG A 3 1.27 12.20 24.66
N LYS A 4 2.46 11.66 24.42
CA LYS A 4 3.18 10.92 25.45
C LYS A 4 3.68 11.91 26.51
N LEU A 5 3.35 11.66 27.76
CA LEU A 5 3.74 12.49 28.90
C LEU A 5 5.19 12.16 29.33
N PRO A 6 5.85 13.04 30.11
CA PRO A 6 7.23 12.80 30.61
C PRO A 6 7.37 11.50 31.41
N ASN A 7 6.30 11.04 32.07
CA ASN A 7 6.26 9.78 32.83
C ASN A 7 6.08 8.54 31.93
N GLY A 8 5.98 8.71 30.60
CA GLY A 8 5.79 7.62 29.62
C GLY A 8 4.34 7.24 29.36
N GLU A 9 3.38 7.79 30.08
CA GLU A 9 1.95 7.55 29.88
C GLU A 9 1.39 8.39 28.72
N TRP A 10 0.23 7.99 28.19
CA TRP A 10 -0.50 8.78 27.22
C TRP A 10 -1.42 9.80 27.92
N GLY A 11 -1.33 11.05 27.53
CA GLY A 11 -2.28 12.07 27.93
C GLY A 11 -3.68 11.84 27.32
N PRO A 12 -4.70 12.60 27.76
CA PRO A 12 -6.03 12.50 27.17
C PRO A 12 -5.96 12.89 25.67
N PRO A 13 -6.77 12.24 24.81
CA PRO A 13 -6.86 12.64 23.41
C PRO A 13 -7.47 14.04 23.29
N PHE A 14 -7.01 14.83 22.32
CA PHE A 14 -7.59 16.12 21.98
C PHE A 14 -7.95 16.17 20.48
N LYS A 15 -9.02 16.92 20.16
CA LYS A 15 -9.44 17.16 18.78
C LYS A 15 -8.37 18.00 18.06
N LEU A 16 -8.04 17.63 16.83
CA LEU A 16 -7.19 18.45 15.97
C LEU A 16 -7.96 19.67 15.47
N GLY A 17 -7.24 20.66 14.93
CA GLY A 17 -7.83 21.89 14.37
C GLY A 17 -8.71 21.64 13.14
N ASP A 18 -9.33 22.72 12.68
CA ASP A 18 -10.29 22.68 11.56
C ASP A 18 -9.60 22.36 10.22
N GLU A 19 -8.28 22.45 10.15
CA GLU A 19 -7.48 22.02 8.99
C GLU A 19 -7.51 20.50 8.79
N VAL A 20 -7.82 19.75 9.85
CA VAL A 20 -7.96 18.28 9.79
C VAL A 20 -9.41 17.87 10.00
N ASN A 21 -10.07 18.43 11.02
CA ASN A 21 -11.45 18.06 11.37
C ASN A 21 -12.43 19.11 10.83
N SER A 22 -13.03 18.83 9.70
CA SER A 22 -14.07 19.63 9.09
C SER A 22 -15.45 19.37 9.75
N PRO A 23 -16.53 20.02 9.32
CA PRO A 23 -17.89 19.63 9.67
C PRO A 23 -18.38 18.31 9.04
N TYR A 24 -17.52 17.66 8.26
CA TYR A 24 -17.78 16.41 7.56
C TYR A 24 -17.13 15.23 8.30
N ASN A 25 -16.99 14.08 7.63
CA ASN A 25 -16.39 12.89 8.24
C ASN A 25 -14.90 12.80 7.89
N GLU A 26 -14.06 12.60 8.88
CA GLU A 26 -12.64 12.29 8.74
C GLU A 26 -12.34 10.97 9.43
N ASP A 27 -11.90 10.00 8.64
CA ASP A 27 -11.65 8.63 9.08
C ASP A 27 -10.24 8.14 8.68
N PHE A 28 -9.82 7.04 9.29
CA PHE A 28 -8.61 6.28 8.93
C PHE A 28 -7.32 7.13 8.87
N PRO A 29 -6.98 7.88 9.94
CA PRO A 29 -5.76 8.69 9.95
C PRO A 29 -4.51 7.83 9.92
N PHE A 30 -3.54 8.19 9.07
CA PHE A 30 -2.24 7.55 8.99
C PHE A 30 -1.11 8.58 8.89
N MET A 31 -0.15 8.51 9.80
CA MET A 31 1.01 9.41 9.83
C MET A 31 2.17 8.82 9.02
N SER A 32 2.81 9.63 8.16
CA SER A 32 4.05 9.25 7.51
C SER A 32 5.15 8.91 8.51
N SER A 33 6.09 8.05 8.14
CA SER A 33 7.15 7.57 9.05
C SER A 33 8.09 8.69 9.51
N ASP A 34 8.25 9.74 8.72
CA ASP A 34 9.01 10.94 9.05
C ASP A 34 8.22 11.96 9.93
N GLY A 35 6.94 11.67 10.20
CA GLY A 35 6.07 12.51 11.02
C GLY A 35 5.66 13.84 10.38
N LYS A 36 5.89 14.04 9.08
CA LYS A 36 5.66 15.33 8.41
C LYS A 36 4.35 15.42 7.63
N THR A 37 3.65 14.29 7.42
CA THR A 37 2.41 14.28 6.66
C THR A 37 1.39 13.36 7.33
N LEU A 38 0.20 13.87 7.57
CA LEU A 38 -0.95 13.09 8.01
C LEU A 38 -1.85 12.84 6.81
N TYR A 39 -2.12 11.58 6.51
CA TYR A 39 -3.10 11.12 5.53
C TYR A 39 -4.38 10.73 6.23
N PHE A 40 -5.52 10.94 5.60
CA PHE A 40 -6.83 10.55 6.13
C PHE A 40 -7.85 10.44 4.99
N SER A 41 -9.00 9.85 5.26
CA SER A 41 -10.13 9.79 4.34
C SER A 41 -11.18 10.80 4.77
N SER A 42 -11.78 11.53 3.82
CA SER A 42 -12.86 12.48 4.11
C SER A 42 -13.79 12.69 2.93
N ASP A 43 -15.06 12.99 3.26
CA ASP A 43 -16.09 13.45 2.32
C ASP A 43 -16.25 14.98 2.32
N MET A 44 -15.22 15.70 2.78
CA MET A 44 -15.24 17.18 2.84
C MET A 44 -15.37 17.82 1.44
N PRO A 45 -15.82 19.08 1.34
CA PRO A 45 -15.90 19.81 0.08
C PRO A 45 -14.57 19.85 -0.67
N GLY A 46 -14.61 19.52 -1.96
CA GLY A 46 -13.44 19.34 -2.81
C GLY A 46 -13.09 17.88 -3.03
N SER A 47 -13.84 16.93 -2.43
CA SER A 47 -13.78 15.52 -2.82
C SER A 47 -14.28 15.35 -4.25
N ILE A 48 -13.66 14.39 -4.96
CA ILE A 48 -14.01 14.02 -6.34
C ILE A 48 -15.25 13.12 -6.33
N GLY A 49 -15.33 12.27 -5.31
CA GLY A 49 -16.41 11.31 -5.16
C GLY A 49 -17.06 11.30 -3.78
N GLY A 50 -17.34 10.11 -3.28
CA GLY A 50 -17.98 9.92 -1.99
C GLY A 50 -17.05 10.22 -0.82
N VAL A 51 -15.95 9.48 -0.73
CA VAL A 51 -14.88 9.65 0.27
C VAL A 51 -13.54 9.58 -0.46
N ASP A 52 -12.69 10.55 -0.24
CA ASP A 52 -11.39 10.69 -0.88
C ASP A 52 -10.25 10.58 0.13
N ILE A 53 -9.06 10.22 -0.36
CA ILE A 53 -7.83 10.35 0.43
C ILE A 53 -7.31 11.78 0.34
N TRP A 54 -7.07 12.35 1.52
CA TRP A 54 -6.52 13.68 1.73
C TRP A 54 -5.21 13.60 2.50
N LYS A 55 -4.43 14.65 2.44
CA LYS A 55 -3.24 14.83 3.26
C LYS A 55 -3.14 16.25 3.81
N VAL A 56 -2.46 16.41 4.95
CA VAL A 56 -2.03 17.69 5.50
C VAL A 56 -0.56 17.62 5.90
N ALA A 57 0.15 18.72 5.73
CA ALA A 57 1.48 18.86 6.30
C ALA A 57 1.39 18.99 7.83
N VAL A 58 2.34 18.39 8.53
CA VAL A 58 2.52 18.55 9.98
C VAL A 58 3.72 19.45 10.19
N ASN A 59 3.50 20.64 10.72
CA ASN A 59 4.54 21.64 10.96
C ASN A 59 5.37 21.29 12.22
N GLU A 60 6.58 21.86 12.32
CA GLU A 60 7.48 21.62 13.45
C GLU A 60 6.90 22.08 14.80
N ASP A 61 6.04 23.09 14.79
CA ASP A 61 5.33 23.59 15.97
C ASP A 61 4.09 22.74 16.35
N GLY A 62 3.80 21.68 15.55
CA GLY A 62 2.68 20.77 15.73
C GLY A 62 1.34 21.30 15.20
N THR A 63 1.35 22.39 14.45
CA THR A 63 0.17 22.84 13.66
C THR A 63 0.08 22.07 12.35
N TYR A 64 -1.04 22.25 11.64
CA TYR A 64 -1.31 21.55 10.38
C TYR A 64 -1.42 22.57 9.24
N GLY A 65 -0.97 22.16 8.05
CA GLY A 65 -1.19 22.92 6.82
C GLY A 65 -2.63 22.82 6.32
N MET A 66 -2.88 23.42 5.15
CA MET A 66 -4.16 23.26 4.47
C MET A 66 -4.33 21.82 3.95
N PRO A 67 -5.52 21.24 4.04
CA PRO A 67 -5.80 19.92 3.49
C PRO A 67 -5.69 19.94 1.96
N GLU A 68 -5.07 18.89 1.42
CA GLU A 68 -4.86 18.70 -0.01
C GLU A 68 -5.44 17.35 -0.43
N ASN A 69 -6.39 17.37 -1.39
CA ASN A 69 -6.90 16.16 -2.03
C ASN A 69 -5.83 15.53 -2.92
N LEU A 70 -5.65 14.20 -2.86
CA LEU A 70 -4.62 13.53 -3.65
C LEU A 70 -4.93 13.44 -5.16
N GLY A 71 -6.11 13.91 -5.58
CA GLY A 71 -6.49 14.05 -6.98
C GLY A 71 -6.83 12.74 -7.69
N ILE A 72 -7.17 12.87 -8.98
CA ILE A 72 -7.78 11.80 -9.79
C ILE A 72 -6.90 10.54 -10.01
N LYS A 73 -5.60 10.63 -9.77
CA LYS A 73 -4.70 9.47 -9.88
C LYS A 73 -4.85 8.50 -8.70
N VAL A 74 -5.28 9.03 -7.56
CA VAL A 74 -5.59 8.28 -6.33
C VAL A 74 -7.10 8.15 -6.19
N ASN A 75 -7.81 9.28 -6.15
CA ASN A 75 -9.23 9.38 -5.86
C ASN A 75 -10.11 9.22 -7.10
N THR A 76 -11.36 8.79 -6.92
CA THR A 76 -12.36 8.54 -7.97
C THR A 76 -13.73 9.07 -7.56
N GLU A 77 -14.75 8.84 -8.37
CA GLU A 77 -16.16 9.08 -8.02
C GLU A 77 -16.69 8.11 -6.94
N GLY A 78 -15.96 7.03 -6.65
CA GLY A 78 -16.31 6.05 -5.63
C GLY A 78 -15.86 6.47 -4.23
N LYS A 79 -15.32 5.50 -3.50
CA LYS A 79 -14.76 5.72 -2.15
C LYS A 79 -13.32 5.23 -2.11
N GLU A 80 -12.43 6.09 -1.64
CA GLU A 80 -11.07 5.76 -1.30
C GLU A 80 -10.85 5.88 0.20
N SER A 81 -10.31 4.81 0.82
CA SER A 81 -10.20 4.72 2.29
C SER A 81 -8.99 3.91 2.72
N PHE A 82 -8.75 3.90 4.04
CA PHE A 82 -7.66 3.14 4.66
C PHE A 82 -6.27 3.46 4.07
N PRO A 83 -5.86 4.75 4.03
CA PRO A 83 -4.54 5.10 3.54
C PRO A 83 -3.45 4.50 4.43
N PHE A 84 -2.46 3.86 3.82
CA PHE A 84 -1.24 3.39 4.45
C PHE A 84 -0.05 3.85 3.61
N ILE A 85 0.77 4.74 4.15
CA ILE A 85 2.02 5.18 3.51
C ILE A 85 3.18 4.32 4.00
N ALA A 86 3.95 3.76 3.07
CA ALA A 86 5.11 2.95 3.40
C ALA A 86 6.25 3.79 4.03
N ASP A 87 7.26 3.11 4.58
CA ASP A 87 8.42 3.75 5.25
C ASP A 87 9.24 4.68 4.32
N ASP A 88 9.06 4.58 3.01
CA ASP A 88 9.68 5.47 2.02
C ASP A 88 8.98 6.84 1.90
N ASN A 89 7.86 7.03 2.59
CA ASN A 89 7.01 8.22 2.58
C ASN A 89 6.47 8.62 1.18
N THR A 90 6.54 7.73 0.20
CA THR A 90 6.12 7.96 -1.19
C THR A 90 5.19 6.90 -1.74
N THR A 91 5.27 5.68 -1.25
CA THR A 91 4.40 4.59 -1.67
C THR A 91 3.15 4.55 -0.80
N LEU A 92 2.02 4.93 -1.39
CA LEU A 92 0.70 4.87 -0.76
C LEU A 92 -0.02 3.59 -1.15
N TYR A 93 -0.56 2.88 -0.16
CA TYR A 93 -1.56 1.83 -0.33
C TYR A 93 -2.89 2.34 0.21
N PHE A 94 -3.99 1.96 -0.44
CA PHE A 94 -5.34 2.35 -0.04
C PHE A 94 -6.37 1.40 -0.64
N ALA A 95 -7.58 1.41 -0.11
CA ALA A 95 -8.70 0.68 -0.68
C ALA A 95 -9.54 1.64 -1.55
N SER A 96 -10.01 1.16 -2.71
CA SER A 96 -10.90 1.90 -3.60
C SER A 96 -12.05 1.03 -4.09
N SER A 97 -13.25 1.63 -4.14
CA SER A 97 -14.42 1.05 -4.80
C SER A 97 -14.71 1.65 -6.18
N GLY A 98 -14.01 2.72 -6.57
CA GLY A 98 -14.25 3.43 -7.83
C GLY A 98 -13.26 3.06 -8.95
N LYS A 99 -12.10 2.50 -8.61
CA LYS A 99 -11.12 2.04 -9.61
C LYS A 99 -11.47 0.64 -10.12
N PRO A 100 -11.11 0.31 -11.38
CA PRO A 100 -11.30 -1.04 -11.90
C PRO A 100 -10.61 -2.09 -11.04
N GLY A 101 -11.40 -3.00 -10.47
CA GLY A 101 -10.96 -3.99 -9.49
C GLY A 101 -11.57 -5.36 -9.70
N LEU A 102 -11.44 -6.22 -8.70
CA LEU A 102 -11.96 -7.59 -8.69
C LEU A 102 -13.23 -7.70 -7.84
N GLY A 103 -13.34 -6.88 -6.79
CA GLY A 103 -14.42 -6.88 -5.81
C GLY A 103 -15.10 -5.53 -5.63
N GLY A 104 -15.64 -5.30 -4.45
CA GLY A 104 -16.22 -4.01 -4.07
C GLY A 104 -15.14 -3.01 -3.66
N LEU A 105 -14.41 -3.30 -2.59
CA LEU A 105 -13.18 -2.60 -2.22
C LEU A 105 -11.98 -3.46 -2.61
N ASP A 106 -11.04 -2.87 -3.32
CA ASP A 106 -9.75 -3.49 -3.68
C ASP A 106 -8.59 -2.63 -3.20
N ILE A 107 -7.47 -3.26 -2.86
CA ILE A 107 -6.24 -2.57 -2.49
C ILE A 107 -5.49 -2.12 -3.74
N PHE A 108 -5.15 -0.83 -3.75
CA PHE A 108 -4.35 -0.18 -4.78
C PHE A 108 -3.04 0.35 -4.19
N LYS A 109 -2.06 0.51 -5.07
CA LYS A 109 -0.75 1.10 -4.78
C LYS A 109 -0.52 2.30 -5.70
N ALA A 110 -0.13 3.43 -5.13
CA ALA A 110 0.29 4.63 -5.86
C ALA A 110 1.71 5.04 -5.47
N ASP A 111 2.49 5.51 -6.45
CA ASP A 111 3.78 6.17 -6.22
C ASP A 111 3.55 7.69 -6.26
N LEU A 112 3.46 8.31 -5.08
CA LEU A 112 3.17 9.74 -4.95
C LEU A 112 4.31 10.62 -5.47
N ALA A 113 5.55 10.13 -5.45
CA ALA A 113 6.71 10.89 -5.95
C ALA A 113 6.70 10.95 -7.48
N LYS A 114 6.33 9.85 -8.15
CA LYS A 114 6.20 9.82 -9.61
C LYS A 114 4.86 10.39 -10.09
N GLY A 115 3.86 10.43 -9.23
CA GLY A 115 2.51 10.88 -9.57
C GLY A 115 1.90 10.05 -10.71
N THR A 116 2.13 8.74 -10.74
CA THR A 116 1.54 7.81 -11.71
C THR A 116 0.15 7.37 -11.24
N GLU A 117 -0.64 6.83 -12.16
CA GLU A 117 -1.91 6.17 -11.81
C GLU A 117 -1.69 5.07 -10.78
N ALA A 118 -2.64 4.93 -9.87
CA ALA A 118 -2.64 3.83 -8.92
C ALA A 118 -2.86 2.48 -9.62
N THR A 119 -2.17 1.46 -9.16
CA THR A 119 -2.25 0.10 -9.70
C THR A 119 -2.91 -0.84 -8.70
N ASN A 120 -3.83 -1.69 -9.18
CA ASN A 120 -4.45 -2.74 -8.37
C ASN A 120 -3.40 -3.78 -7.97
N LEU A 121 -3.39 -4.23 -6.72
CA LEU A 121 -2.44 -5.27 -6.27
C LEU A 121 -2.76 -6.66 -6.85
N GLY A 122 -3.98 -6.85 -7.36
CA GLY A 122 -4.40 -8.11 -7.98
C GLY A 122 -4.49 -9.29 -7.00
N MET A 123 -4.77 -10.46 -7.56
CA MET A 123 -4.76 -11.71 -6.79
C MET A 123 -3.33 -12.11 -6.37
N PRO A 124 -3.16 -12.72 -5.21
CA PRO A 124 -4.18 -13.17 -4.24
C PRO A 124 -4.53 -12.12 -3.17
N VAL A 125 -3.99 -10.91 -3.23
CA VAL A 125 -4.28 -9.85 -2.26
C VAL A 125 -5.74 -9.44 -2.38
N ASN A 126 -6.15 -9.03 -3.57
CA ASN A 126 -7.53 -8.69 -3.88
C ASN A 126 -8.32 -9.90 -4.37
N THR A 127 -9.63 -9.92 -4.08
CA THR A 127 -10.58 -10.98 -4.41
C THR A 127 -11.85 -10.39 -5.03
N ALA A 128 -12.85 -11.22 -5.33
CA ALA A 128 -14.18 -10.78 -5.75
C ALA A 128 -15.05 -10.24 -4.60
N LYS A 129 -14.45 -9.94 -3.46
CA LYS A 129 -15.08 -9.41 -2.24
C LYS A 129 -14.43 -8.09 -1.85
N ASP A 130 -14.75 -7.58 -0.66
CA ASP A 130 -14.07 -6.38 -0.16
C ASP A 130 -12.74 -6.76 0.47
N ASP A 131 -11.68 -6.08 0.01
CA ASP A 131 -10.32 -6.19 0.53
C ASP A 131 -9.84 -4.79 0.90
N PHE A 132 -9.49 -4.55 2.19
CA PHE A 132 -9.23 -3.22 2.71
C PHE A 132 -8.24 -3.23 3.89
N ALA A 133 -7.89 -2.05 4.40
CA ALA A 133 -7.02 -1.87 5.56
C ALA A 133 -5.66 -2.58 5.44
N PHE A 134 -5.03 -2.47 4.27
CA PHE A 134 -3.68 -3.01 4.04
C PHE A 134 -2.65 -2.33 4.94
N SER A 135 -1.77 -3.13 5.53
CA SER A 135 -0.59 -2.66 6.25
C SER A 135 0.60 -3.56 5.97
N PHE A 136 1.81 -3.03 6.03
CA PHE A 136 3.02 -3.79 5.74
C PHE A 136 4.20 -3.32 6.59
N ASN A 137 4.87 -4.26 7.26
CA ASN A 137 6.11 -4.02 7.98
C ASN A 137 7.29 -4.54 7.16
N LYS A 138 8.03 -3.65 6.53
CA LYS A 138 9.15 -3.99 5.65
C LYS A 138 10.26 -4.74 6.40
N ALA A 139 10.55 -4.37 7.65
CA ALA A 139 11.63 -4.98 8.43
C ALA A 139 11.34 -6.46 8.78
N LYS A 140 10.06 -6.80 8.95
CA LYS A 140 9.61 -8.18 9.22
C LYS A 140 9.16 -8.92 7.96
N ASN A 141 9.06 -8.21 6.82
CA ASN A 141 8.52 -8.72 5.55
C ASN A 141 7.13 -9.36 5.70
N ILE A 142 6.27 -8.75 6.51
CA ILE A 142 4.94 -9.23 6.81
C ILE A 142 3.93 -8.10 6.67
N GLY A 143 2.78 -8.38 6.08
CA GLY A 143 1.65 -7.46 5.99
C GLY A 143 0.35 -8.12 6.41
N PHE A 144 -0.68 -7.28 6.54
CA PHE A 144 -2.03 -7.71 6.89
C PHE A 144 -3.03 -6.95 6.03
N ILE A 145 -4.15 -7.60 5.75
CA ILE A 145 -5.35 -7.01 5.14
C ILE A 145 -6.58 -7.46 5.91
N SER A 146 -7.63 -6.66 5.87
CA SER A 146 -8.98 -7.09 6.22
C SER A 146 -9.72 -7.48 4.95
N SER A 147 -10.51 -8.55 5.00
CA SER A 147 -11.28 -9.03 3.85
C SER A 147 -12.50 -9.84 4.29
N ASN A 148 -13.61 -9.67 3.57
CA ASN A 148 -14.82 -10.49 3.78
C ASN A 148 -14.92 -11.68 2.79
N ARG A 149 -13.76 -12.13 2.25
CA ARG A 149 -13.67 -13.24 1.28
C ARG A 149 -14.29 -14.55 1.75
N ASN A 150 -14.34 -14.76 3.06
CA ASN A 150 -14.95 -15.95 3.68
C ASN A 150 -16.35 -15.69 4.25
N GLY A 151 -16.94 -14.51 4.00
CA GLY A 151 -18.31 -14.15 4.40
C GLY A 151 -18.43 -13.18 5.58
N SER A 152 -17.36 -13.01 6.38
CA SER A 152 -17.20 -12.01 7.43
C SER A 152 -15.90 -11.25 7.25
N ASP A 153 -15.79 -10.07 7.87
CA ASP A 153 -14.54 -9.32 7.89
C ASP A 153 -13.53 -10.02 8.79
N ASP A 154 -12.50 -10.60 8.17
CA ASP A 154 -11.41 -11.31 8.84
C ASP A 154 -10.05 -10.67 8.48
N ILE A 155 -9.05 -10.92 9.31
CA ILE A 155 -7.68 -10.46 9.07
C ILE A 155 -6.87 -11.58 8.40
N PHE A 156 -6.22 -11.24 7.29
CA PHE A 156 -5.34 -12.14 6.54
C PHE A 156 -3.91 -11.61 6.54
N GLU A 157 -2.97 -12.52 6.71
CA GLU A 157 -1.56 -12.23 6.54
C GLU A 157 -1.20 -12.22 5.05
N VAL A 158 -0.40 -11.25 4.63
CA VAL A 158 0.14 -11.15 3.27
C VAL A 158 1.66 -11.09 3.32
N ASN A 159 2.30 -12.00 2.58
CA ASN A 159 3.74 -12.07 2.46
C ASN A 159 4.15 -11.81 1.02
N PRO A 160 5.05 -10.84 0.76
CA PRO A 160 5.54 -10.60 -0.58
C PRO A 160 6.25 -11.84 -1.12
N ILE A 161 5.86 -12.26 -2.32
CA ILE A 161 6.60 -13.28 -3.06
C ILE A 161 7.62 -12.55 -3.93
N CYS A 162 8.90 -12.77 -3.67
CA CYS A 162 9.97 -12.25 -4.51
C CYS A 162 10.06 -13.13 -5.76
N THR A 163 9.55 -12.66 -6.89
CA THR A 163 9.74 -13.32 -8.19
C THR A 163 10.92 -12.67 -8.91
N VAL A 164 11.88 -13.48 -9.30
CA VAL A 164 13.02 -13.07 -10.13
C VAL A 164 12.89 -13.75 -11.49
N GLN A 165 12.96 -12.94 -12.55
CA GLN A 165 13.15 -13.50 -13.89
C GLN A 165 14.65 -13.71 -14.11
N LEU A 166 15.06 -14.96 -14.30
CA LEU A 166 16.43 -15.34 -14.61
C LEU A 166 16.54 -15.64 -16.11
N LEU A 167 17.27 -14.80 -16.84
CA LEU A 167 17.67 -15.11 -18.21
C LEU A 167 19.01 -15.85 -18.20
N THR A 168 19.02 -17.13 -18.57
CA THR A 168 20.22 -17.94 -18.65
C THR A 168 20.57 -18.21 -20.12
N ILE A 169 21.80 -17.91 -20.51
CA ILE A 169 22.35 -18.23 -21.80
C ILE A 169 23.46 -19.27 -21.60
N VAL A 170 23.29 -20.44 -22.21
CA VAL A 170 24.29 -21.51 -22.16
C VAL A 170 25.13 -21.48 -23.42
N THR A 171 26.46 -21.42 -23.27
CA THR A 171 27.39 -21.43 -24.40
C THR A 171 28.43 -22.53 -24.25
N ASP A 172 28.99 -22.99 -25.35
CA ASP A 172 30.15 -23.87 -25.37
C ASP A 172 31.39 -23.14 -24.84
N ALA A 173 32.09 -23.71 -23.89
CA ALA A 173 33.19 -23.06 -23.19
C ALA A 173 34.43 -22.80 -24.08
N LYS A 174 34.52 -23.40 -25.28
CA LYS A 174 35.66 -23.24 -26.19
C LYS A 174 35.34 -22.33 -27.37
N THR A 175 34.09 -22.34 -27.81
CA THR A 175 33.68 -21.65 -29.05
C THR A 175 32.78 -20.46 -28.83
N ASP A 176 32.28 -20.23 -27.61
CA ASP A 176 31.26 -19.24 -27.24
C ASP A 176 29.93 -19.38 -28.03
N ALA A 177 29.78 -20.46 -28.79
CA ALA A 177 28.56 -20.72 -29.53
C ALA A 177 27.41 -21.07 -28.55
N ARG A 178 26.23 -20.52 -28.80
CA ARG A 178 25.02 -20.86 -28.02
C ARG A 178 24.72 -22.34 -28.18
N LEU A 179 24.45 -23.01 -27.07
CA LEU A 179 24.02 -24.41 -27.04
C LEU A 179 22.48 -24.42 -26.98
N ASN A 180 21.87 -25.06 -27.97
CA ASN A 180 20.47 -25.41 -27.95
C ASN A 180 20.30 -26.78 -27.25
N ASP A 181 19.14 -26.99 -26.62
CA ASP A 181 18.81 -28.23 -25.88
C ASP A 181 19.65 -28.49 -24.62
N ALA A 182 20.34 -27.49 -24.09
CA ALA A 182 20.98 -27.63 -22.79
C ALA A 182 19.91 -27.67 -21.68
N THR A 183 20.05 -28.57 -20.75
CA THR A 183 19.19 -28.64 -19.57
C THR A 183 19.77 -27.77 -18.46
N ILE A 184 18.97 -26.80 -18.00
CA ILE A 184 19.29 -25.87 -16.92
C ILE A 184 18.45 -26.24 -15.71
N THR A 185 19.10 -26.58 -14.60
CA THR A 185 18.40 -26.88 -13.34
C THR A 185 18.76 -25.83 -12.30
N ILE A 186 17.73 -25.17 -11.74
CA ILE A 186 17.89 -24.21 -10.65
C ILE A 186 17.65 -24.93 -9.33
N LEU A 187 18.58 -24.76 -8.41
CA LEU A 187 18.57 -25.38 -7.09
C LEU A 187 18.44 -24.31 -6.01
N ASP A 188 17.82 -24.65 -4.88
CA ASP A 188 17.89 -23.83 -3.65
C ASP A 188 19.26 -23.99 -2.95
N GLU A 189 19.45 -23.27 -1.83
CA GLU A 189 20.68 -23.34 -1.03
C GLU A 189 20.93 -24.74 -0.44
N GLN A 190 19.87 -25.52 -0.25
CA GLN A 190 19.93 -26.93 0.24
C GLN A 190 20.08 -27.92 -0.89
N LYS A 191 20.24 -27.45 -2.15
CA LYS A 191 20.38 -28.25 -3.39
C LYS A 191 19.12 -29.02 -3.81
N ASN A 192 17.93 -28.60 -3.37
CA ASN A 192 16.70 -29.14 -3.90
C ASN A 192 16.39 -28.44 -5.24
N ILE A 193 15.82 -29.22 -6.18
CA ILE A 193 15.45 -28.70 -7.50
C ILE A 193 14.23 -27.76 -7.36
N LEU A 194 14.40 -26.50 -7.75
CA LEU A 194 13.32 -25.51 -7.84
C LEU A 194 12.62 -25.59 -9.20
N THR A 195 13.40 -25.64 -10.28
CA THR A 195 12.88 -25.81 -11.64
C THR A 195 13.94 -26.37 -12.57
N THR A 196 13.47 -26.92 -13.70
CA THR A 196 14.34 -27.41 -14.79
C THR A 196 13.76 -26.96 -16.11
N GLU A 197 14.58 -26.28 -16.92
CA GLU A 197 14.21 -25.73 -18.22
C GLU A 197 15.20 -26.21 -19.29
N LYS A 198 14.76 -26.19 -20.55
CA LYS A 198 15.63 -26.40 -21.71
C LYS A 198 15.88 -25.07 -22.44
N SER A 199 17.12 -24.84 -22.86
CA SER A 199 17.51 -23.68 -23.65
C SER A 199 17.02 -23.75 -25.08
#